data_6fcd13839a0d8a486e3203298395ebd0
#
_entry.id   6fcd13839a0d8a486e3203298395ebd0
#
_cell.length_a   1.000
_cell.length_b   1.000
_cell.length_c   1.000
_cell.angle_alpha   90.00
_cell.angle_beta   90.00
_cell.angle_gamma   90.00
#
_symmetry.space_group_name_H-M   'P 1'
#
loop_
_entity.id
_entity.type
_entity.pdbx_description
1 polymer ?
#
loop_
_entity_poly.entity_id
_entity_poly.type
_entity_poly.pdbx_seq_one_letter_code
_entity_poly.pdbx_strand_id
1 'polypeptide(L)'
;VPPTRDYGSLDGDEQLTSFLMDADLDGRSFNTVMREVQMNASIYGNCWVIVDKPQSNANTRAEELAQDIRPYISIYTPENVVNWNYRRSPSGRFYLDMLMLVEDINADRAIIKVFTEETISTYEVEEYSEEYSKGDSRLIEEIPNPIGKIPAVNVYNLRGAKRPIGISDLADVAYLQQSIYNDYSEKEQLIR
;
A
#
# COMPACT_ATOMS: atom_id res chain seq x y z
N VAL A 1 -19.26 -17.45 -2.61
CA VAL A 1 -19.47 -17.49 -1.15
C VAL A 1 -18.24 -16.88 -0.52
N PRO A 2 -18.37 -15.88 0.37
CA PRO A 2 -17.19 -15.31 1.06
C PRO A 2 -16.52 -16.40 1.93
N PRO A 3 -15.19 -16.32 2.12
CA PRO A 3 -14.50 -17.29 2.95
C PRO A 3 -14.98 -17.18 4.40
N THR A 4 -15.20 -18.31 5.04
CA THR A 4 -15.45 -18.36 6.48
C THR A 4 -14.10 -18.17 7.20
N ARG A 5 -14.07 -17.23 8.13
CA ARG A 5 -12.90 -16.92 8.96
C ARG A 5 -13.25 -17.16 10.42
N ASP A 6 -12.30 -17.72 11.13
CA ASP A 6 -12.33 -17.86 12.58
C ASP A 6 -11.41 -16.81 13.18
N TYR A 7 -11.97 -15.92 13.98
CA TYR A 7 -11.25 -14.85 14.68
C TYR A 7 -10.93 -15.19 16.13
N GLY A 8 -11.22 -16.42 16.53
CA GLY A 8 -10.92 -16.92 17.87
C GLY A 8 -11.58 -16.10 18.97
N SER A 9 -10.77 -15.56 19.88
CA SER A 9 -11.25 -14.75 21.01
C SER A 9 -11.83 -13.39 20.61
N LEU A 10 -11.70 -12.97 19.37
CA LEU A 10 -12.24 -11.72 18.84
C LEU A 10 -13.60 -11.90 18.16
N ASP A 11 -14.09 -13.15 18.06
CA ASP A 11 -15.42 -13.41 17.50
C ASP A 11 -16.50 -12.72 18.35
N GLY A 12 -17.29 -11.85 17.70
CA GLY A 12 -18.31 -11.05 18.36
C GLY A 12 -17.84 -9.72 18.95
N ASP A 13 -16.55 -9.37 18.78
CA ASP A 13 -16.07 -8.01 19.12
C ASP A 13 -16.69 -6.97 18.19
N GLU A 14 -17.28 -5.92 18.76
CA GLU A 14 -17.99 -4.87 18.02
C GLU A 14 -17.03 -4.08 17.11
N GLN A 15 -15.79 -3.84 17.55
CA GLN A 15 -14.80 -3.11 16.76
C GLN A 15 -14.34 -3.93 15.57
N LEU A 16 -14.10 -5.24 15.79
CA LEU A 16 -13.77 -6.14 14.69
C LEU A 16 -14.93 -6.23 13.68
N THR A 17 -16.17 -6.32 14.18
CA THR A 17 -17.36 -6.37 13.33
C THR A 17 -17.50 -5.11 12.48
N SER A 18 -17.33 -3.92 13.07
CA SER A 18 -17.34 -2.64 12.36
C SER A 18 -16.22 -2.57 11.32
N PHE A 19 -15.00 -2.98 11.68
CA PHE A 19 -13.87 -3.05 10.75
C PHE A 19 -14.14 -4.00 9.59
N LEU A 20 -14.75 -5.16 9.83
CA LEU A 20 -15.05 -6.13 8.76
C LEU A 20 -16.13 -5.64 7.79
N MET A 21 -17.05 -4.79 8.26
CA MET A 21 -18.11 -4.20 7.44
C MET A 21 -17.60 -3.02 6.60
N ASP A 22 -16.68 -2.25 7.15
CA ASP A 22 -16.10 -1.07 6.52
C ASP A 22 -14.61 -0.98 6.89
N ALA A 23 -13.76 -1.61 6.08
CA ALA A 23 -12.34 -1.80 6.39
C ALA A 23 -11.47 -0.61 6.01
N ASP A 24 -11.93 0.26 5.15
CA ASP A 24 -11.18 1.39 4.58
C ASP A 24 -11.74 2.77 4.94
N LEU A 25 -12.77 2.82 5.77
CA LEU A 25 -13.53 4.04 6.12
C LEU A 25 -14.25 4.69 4.92
N ASP A 26 -14.43 3.95 3.81
CA ASP A 26 -15.13 4.39 2.60
C ASP A 26 -16.30 3.45 2.24
N GLY A 27 -16.75 2.65 3.20
CA GLY A 27 -17.90 1.74 3.10
C GLY A 27 -17.59 0.39 2.46
N ARG A 28 -16.31 0.05 2.21
CA ARG A 28 -15.94 -1.25 1.63
C ARG A 28 -15.66 -2.29 2.71
N SER A 29 -16.33 -3.43 2.60
CA SER A 29 -16.10 -4.54 3.51
C SER A 29 -14.66 -5.10 3.36
N PHE A 30 -14.14 -5.67 4.43
CA PHE A 30 -12.82 -6.34 4.43
C PHE A 30 -12.68 -7.36 3.29
N ASN A 31 -13.73 -8.11 2.97
CA ASN A 31 -13.71 -9.05 1.84
C ASN A 31 -13.55 -8.35 0.49
N THR A 32 -14.17 -7.18 0.31
CA THR A 32 -14.05 -6.38 -0.91
C THR A 32 -12.65 -5.81 -1.04
N VAL A 33 -12.11 -5.26 0.03
CA VAL A 33 -10.73 -4.74 0.10
C VAL A 33 -9.72 -5.84 -0.21
N MET A 34 -9.85 -7.03 0.40
CA MET A 34 -8.95 -8.17 0.15
C MET A 34 -9.05 -8.73 -1.27
N ARG A 35 -10.21 -8.63 -1.92
CA ARG A 35 -10.36 -8.97 -3.34
C ARG A 35 -9.60 -7.98 -4.24
N GLU A 36 -9.66 -6.71 -3.94
CA GLU A 36 -8.89 -5.67 -4.64
C GLU A 36 -7.38 -5.87 -4.45
N VAL A 37 -6.93 -6.16 -3.22
CA VAL A 37 -5.54 -6.53 -2.94
C VAL A 37 -5.08 -7.70 -3.80
N GLN A 38 -5.90 -8.76 -3.90
CA GLN A 38 -5.59 -9.92 -4.73
C GLN A 38 -5.51 -9.57 -6.22
N MET A 39 -6.44 -8.76 -6.71
CA MET A 39 -6.46 -8.31 -8.09
C MET A 39 -5.22 -7.46 -8.41
N ASN A 40 -4.90 -6.49 -7.57
CA ASN A 40 -3.70 -5.66 -7.75
C ASN A 40 -2.41 -6.49 -7.66
N ALA A 41 -2.33 -7.45 -6.74
CA ALA A 41 -1.20 -8.36 -6.67
C ALA A 41 -1.04 -9.20 -7.95
N SER A 42 -2.13 -9.69 -8.55
CA SER A 42 -2.09 -10.41 -9.84
C SER A 42 -1.64 -9.53 -10.99
N ILE A 43 -2.08 -8.28 -11.04
CA ILE A 43 -1.74 -7.32 -12.10
C ILE A 43 -0.29 -6.85 -11.98
N TYR A 44 0.10 -6.36 -10.80
CA TYR A 44 1.40 -5.72 -10.59
C TYR A 44 2.49 -6.68 -10.06
N GLY A 45 2.10 -7.91 -9.70
CA GLY A 45 2.99 -8.88 -9.06
C GLY A 45 3.02 -8.78 -7.54
N ASN A 46 2.75 -7.62 -6.98
CA ASN A 46 2.59 -7.38 -5.55
C ASN A 46 1.73 -6.14 -5.29
N CYS A 47 1.23 -6.06 -4.06
CA CYS A 47 0.44 -4.94 -3.57
C CYS A 47 0.80 -4.68 -2.11
N TRP A 48 0.84 -3.42 -1.70
CA TRP A 48 1.10 -3.04 -0.33
C TRP A 48 -0.21 -2.75 0.40
N VAL A 49 -0.34 -3.33 1.56
CA VAL A 49 -1.47 -3.12 2.48
C VAL A 49 -0.93 -2.47 3.73
N ILE A 50 -1.47 -1.31 4.07
CA ILE A 50 -1.08 -0.55 5.25
C ILE A 50 -2.29 -0.45 6.17
N VAL A 51 -2.06 -0.69 7.45
CA VAL A 51 -3.04 -0.43 8.50
C VAL A 51 -2.67 0.88 9.17
N ASP A 52 -3.56 1.85 9.09
CA ASP A 52 -3.39 3.16 9.70
C ASP A 52 -4.56 3.44 10.66
N LYS A 53 -4.41 4.45 11.49
CA LYS A 53 -5.47 4.94 12.39
C LYS A 53 -5.44 6.46 12.37
N PRO A 54 -6.60 7.13 12.19
CA PRO A 54 -6.67 8.58 12.27
C PRO A 54 -6.15 9.08 13.62
N GLN A 55 -5.47 10.20 13.61
CA GLN A 55 -5.06 10.83 14.87
C GLN A 55 -6.29 11.24 15.69
N SER A 56 -6.22 11.00 16.97
CA SER A 56 -7.31 11.28 17.91
C SER A 56 -6.82 12.20 19.02
N ASN A 57 -7.64 13.22 19.29
CA ASN A 57 -7.52 14.03 20.50
C ASN A 57 -8.39 13.49 21.66
N ALA A 58 -9.01 12.32 21.46
CA ALA A 58 -9.81 11.67 22.49
C ALA A 58 -8.91 11.19 23.64
N ASN A 59 -9.34 11.47 24.86
CA ASN A 59 -8.63 11.06 26.07
C ASN A 59 -9.01 9.65 26.53
N THR A 60 -10.10 9.12 26.01
CA THR A 60 -10.63 7.81 26.40
C THR A 60 -11.06 6.99 25.18
N ARG A 61 -11.01 5.65 25.35
CA ARG A 61 -11.51 4.73 24.32
C ARG A 61 -13.00 4.93 24.01
N ALA A 62 -13.80 5.34 24.98
CA ALA A 62 -15.22 5.62 24.77
C ALA A 62 -15.44 6.84 23.87
N GLU A 63 -14.60 7.87 24.00
CA GLU A 63 -14.61 9.04 23.12
C GLU A 63 -14.16 8.69 21.69
N GLU A 64 -13.13 7.85 21.54
CA GLU A 64 -12.72 7.35 20.22
C GLU A 64 -13.84 6.59 19.51
N LEU A 65 -14.53 5.72 20.23
CA LEU A 65 -15.69 4.97 19.72
C LEU A 65 -16.84 5.89 19.32
N ALA A 66 -17.13 6.91 20.14
CA ALA A 66 -18.18 7.89 19.83
C ALA A 66 -17.87 8.74 18.58
N GLN A 67 -16.59 8.90 18.25
CA GLN A 67 -16.09 9.62 17.06
C GLN A 67 -15.81 8.68 15.87
N ASP A 68 -16.10 7.39 15.98
CA ASP A 68 -15.77 6.35 15.01
C ASP A 68 -14.28 6.32 14.58
N ILE A 69 -13.40 6.68 15.53
CA ILE A 69 -11.95 6.64 15.30
C ILE A 69 -11.45 5.22 15.47
N ARG A 70 -11.20 4.56 14.36
CA ARG A 70 -10.79 3.16 14.32
C ARG A 70 -9.72 2.91 13.27
N PRO A 71 -8.96 1.81 13.38
CA PRO A 71 -8.02 1.42 12.34
C PRO A 71 -8.72 1.16 11.00
N TYR A 72 -8.04 1.49 9.91
CA TYR A 72 -8.49 1.23 8.55
C TYR A 72 -7.35 0.71 7.67
N ILE A 73 -7.68 0.18 6.51
CA ILE A 73 -6.75 -0.35 5.52
C ILE A 73 -6.64 0.60 4.34
N SER A 74 -5.40 0.92 3.97
CA SER A 74 -5.07 1.56 2.71
C SER A 74 -4.31 0.59 1.81
N ILE A 75 -4.60 0.63 0.51
CA ILE A 75 -3.98 -0.20 -0.51
C ILE A 75 -3.10 0.70 -1.39
N TYR A 76 -1.85 0.27 -1.60
CA TYR A 76 -0.92 0.95 -2.49
C TYR A 76 -0.38 -0.03 -3.53
N THR A 77 -0.46 0.37 -4.79
CA THR A 77 0.21 -0.36 -5.88
C THR A 77 1.72 -0.07 -5.86
N PRO A 78 2.56 -0.87 -6.51
CA PRO A 78 4.00 -0.60 -6.60
C PRO A 78 4.34 0.78 -7.17
N GLU A 79 3.48 1.36 -7.99
CA GLU A 79 3.64 2.70 -8.58
C GLU A 79 3.65 3.82 -7.52
N ASN A 80 2.95 3.62 -6.41
CA ASN A 80 2.93 4.56 -5.30
C ASN A 80 4.11 4.39 -4.34
N VAL A 81 4.94 3.35 -4.51
CA VAL A 81 6.05 3.06 -3.59
C VAL A 81 7.35 3.59 -4.15
N VAL A 82 7.84 4.67 -3.55
CA VAL A 82 9.06 5.36 -4.00
C VAL A 82 10.32 4.62 -3.56
N ASN A 83 10.33 4.16 -2.31
CA ASN A 83 11.50 3.51 -1.74
C ASN A 83 11.13 2.59 -0.57
N TRP A 84 12.01 1.63 -0.30
CA TRP A 84 11.88 0.69 0.82
C TRP A 84 13.25 0.20 1.28
N ASN A 85 13.35 -0.20 2.54
CA ASN A 85 14.53 -0.86 3.09
C ASN A 85 14.12 -2.08 3.93
N TYR A 86 14.83 -3.20 3.74
CA TYR A 86 14.69 -4.39 4.56
C TYR A 86 15.98 -4.66 5.30
N ARG A 87 15.90 -4.90 6.60
CA ARG A 87 17.01 -5.33 7.44
C ARG A 87 16.83 -6.78 7.90
N ARG A 88 17.92 -7.36 8.36
CA ARG A 88 17.90 -8.65 9.06
C ARG A 88 17.97 -8.43 10.56
N SER A 89 17.06 -9.07 11.29
CA SER A 89 17.14 -9.17 12.73
C SER A 89 18.31 -10.08 13.15
N PRO A 90 18.74 -10.04 14.41
CA PRO A 90 19.73 -10.99 14.94
C PRO A 90 19.33 -12.46 14.78
N SER A 91 18.03 -12.77 14.72
CA SER A 91 17.48 -14.10 14.44
C SER A 91 17.50 -14.48 12.95
N GLY A 92 18.05 -13.63 12.07
CA GLY A 92 18.14 -13.84 10.63
C GLY A 92 16.84 -13.55 9.85
N ARG A 93 15.76 -13.14 10.50
CA ARG A 93 14.50 -12.78 9.84
C ARG A 93 14.61 -11.41 9.19
N PHE A 94 14.06 -11.28 7.99
CA PHE A 94 13.91 -9.98 7.35
C PHE A 94 12.68 -9.26 7.90
N TYR A 95 12.84 -7.98 8.14
CA TYR A 95 11.75 -7.07 8.48
C TYR A 95 11.90 -5.77 7.67
N LEU A 96 10.79 -5.08 7.48
CA LEU A 96 10.74 -3.80 6.80
C LEU A 96 11.22 -2.72 7.78
N ASP A 97 12.23 -1.98 7.39
CA ASP A 97 12.88 -0.95 8.21
C ASP A 97 12.48 0.47 7.80
N MET A 98 12.17 0.64 6.52
CA MET A 98 11.69 1.90 5.98
C MET A 98 10.77 1.63 4.79
N LEU A 99 9.70 2.41 4.69
CA LEU A 99 8.79 2.44 3.54
C LEU A 99 8.46 3.89 3.21
N MET A 100 8.61 4.26 1.94
CA MET A 100 8.31 5.59 1.42
C MET A 100 7.24 5.48 0.35
N LEU A 101 6.15 6.18 0.53
CA LEU A 101 4.96 6.15 -0.33
C LEU A 101 4.60 7.54 -0.81
N VAL A 102 4.03 7.60 -2.01
CA VAL A 102 3.32 8.78 -2.50
C VAL A 102 1.84 8.62 -2.16
N GLU A 103 1.29 9.54 -1.38
CA GLU A 103 -0.14 9.56 -1.04
C GLU A 103 -0.96 10.34 -2.05
N ASP A 104 -0.44 11.48 -2.51
CA ASP A 104 -1.13 12.35 -3.44
C ASP A 104 -0.14 13.00 -4.41
N ILE A 105 -0.52 13.11 -5.66
CA ILE A 105 0.24 13.80 -6.71
C ILE A 105 -0.68 14.80 -7.37
N ASN A 106 -0.36 16.08 -7.23
CA ASN A 106 -0.95 17.17 -7.99
C ASN A 106 0.07 17.70 -9.00
N ALA A 107 -0.35 18.55 -9.95
CA ALA A 107 0.49 19.02 -11.04
C ALA A 107 1.84 19.61 -10.60
N ASP A 108 1.89 20.22 -9.41
CA ASP A 108 3.07 20.93 -8.90
C ASP A 108 3.61 20.37 -7.57
N ARG A 109 2.92 19.39 -6.96
CA ARG A 109 3.25 18.88 -5.62
C ARG A 109 2.97 17.39 -5.48
N ALA A 110 3.80 16.72 -4.66
CA ALA A 110 3.52 15.38 -4.19
C ALA A 110 3.58 15.33 -2.65
N ILE A 111 2.68 14.58 -2.06
CA ILE A 111 2.71 14.25 -0.63
C ILE A 111 3.35 12.88 -0.47
N ILE A 112 4.46 12.84 0.23
CA ILE A 112 5.23 11.62 0.48
C ILE A 112 5.18 11.29 1.97
N LYS A 113 4.79 10.07 2.28
CA LYS A 113 4.76 9.53 3.64
C LYS A 113 5.90 8.53 3.83
N VAL A 114 6.67 8.72 4.88
CA VAL A 114 7.81 7.86 5.24
C VAL A 114 7.53 7.17 6.55
N PHE A 115 7.48 5.86 6.52
CA PHE A 115 7.29 5.01 7.70
C PHE A 115 8.63 4.44 8.13
N THR A 116 8.94 4.58 9.41
CA THR A 116 10.06 3.92 10.09
C THR A 116 9.56 3.17 11.33
N GLU A 117 10.43 2.45 12.02
CA GLU A 117 10.07 1.86 13.31
C GLU A 117 9.79 2.92 14.39
N GLU A 118 10.43 4.09 14.29
CA GLU A 118 10.38 5.15 15.29
C GLU A 118 9.34 6.23 14.98
N THR A 119 9.23 6.62 13.69
CA THR A 119 8.43 7.76 13.25
C THR A 119 7.63 7.48 11.98
N ILE A 120 6.57 8.24 11.82
CA ILE A 120 5.81 8.40 10.57
C ILE A 120 5.93 9.88 10.20
N SER A 121 6.57 10.17 9.07
CA SER A 121 6.86 11.54 8.64
C SER A 121 6.17 11.81 7.30
N THR A 122 5.53 12.97 7.18
CA THR A 122 4.86 13.44 5.96
C THR A 122 5.63 14.62 5.38
N TYR A 123 6.00 14.50 4.12
CA TYR A 123 6.73 15.53 3.37
C TYR A 123 5.88 16.04 2.21
N GLU A 124 5.97 17.33 1.95
CA GLU A 124 5.54 17.95 0.72
C GLU A 124 6.76 18.16 -0.17
N VAL A 125 6.68 17.71 -1.42
CA VAL A 125 7.73 17.88 -2.43
C VAL A 125 7.16 18.76 -3.53
N GLU A 126 7.77 19.93 -3.74
CA GLU A 126 7.44 20.83 -4.83
C GLU A 126 8.19 20.42 -6.11
N GLU A 127 7.60 20.66 -7.28
CA GLU A 127 8.17 20.30 -8.59
C GLU A 127 8.52 18.81 -8.70
N TYR A 128 7.66 17.94 -8.16
CA TYR A 128 7.84 16.50 -8.28
C TYR A 128 7.80 16.07 -9.75
N SER A 129 8.89 15.46 -10.21
CA SER A 129 8.93 14.76 -11.50
C SER A 129 9.32 13.31 -11.29
N GLU A 130 8.68 12.39 -12.00
CA GLU A 130 8.98 10.96 -11.93
C GLU A 130 10.44 10.63 -12.29
N GLU A 131 11.07 11.48 -13.10
CA GLU A 131 12.43 11.29 -13.62
C GLU A 131 13.52 11.82 -12.67
N TYR A 132 13.20 12.80 -11.81
CA TYR A 132 14.16 13.40 -10.88
C TYR A 132 13.46 13.82 -9.56
N SER A 133 13.71 13.09 -8.50
CA SER A 133 13.32 13.46 -7.13
C SER A 133 14.21 14.60 -6.57
N LYS A 134 14.36 15.70 -7.29
CA LYS A 134 15.17 16.86 -6.92
C LYS A 134 14.31 18.10 -6.63
N GLY A 135 13.11 17.91 -6.11
CA GLY A 135 12.34 19.03 -5.55
C GLY A 135 12.80 19.33 -4.13
N ASP A 136 12.62 20.58 -3.69
CA ASP A 136 12.77 20.94 -2.29
C ASP A 136 11.68 20.20 -1.48
N SER A 137 12.12 19.36 -0.54
CA SER A 137 11.22 18.63 0.34
C SER A 137 11.02 19.39 1.64
N ARG A 138 9.76 19.62 2.00
CA ARG A 138 9.38 20.24 3.25
C ARG A 138 8.71 19.21 4.16
N LEU A 139 9.23 19.04 5.38
CA LEU A 139 8.56 18.26 6.42
C LEU A 139 7.29 19.00 6.86
N ILE A 140 6.12 18.37 6.67
CA ILE A 140 4.83 18.89 7.12
C ILE A 140 4.54 18.41 8.54
N GLU A 141 4.74 17.12 8.79
CA GLU A 141 4.38 16.48 10.03
C GLU A 141 5.34 15.33 10.34
N GLU A 142 5.66 15.15 11.61
CA GLU A 142 6.35 13.97 12.11
C GLU A 142 5.71 13.52 13.41
N ILE A 143 5.26 12.28 13.44
CA ILE A 143 4.62 11.67 14.60
C ILE A 143 5.40 10.42 15.02
N PRO A 144 5.49 10.14 16.34
CA PRO A 144 6.04 8.89 16.81
C PRO A 144 5.22 7.71 16.30
N ASN A 145 5.89 6.62 15.92
CA ASN A 145 5.21 5.38 15.57
C ASN A 145 4.91 4.57 16.85
N PRO A 146 3.66 4.54 17.33
CA PRO A 146 3.32 3.91 18.61
C PRO A 146 3.43 2.39 18.58
N ILE A 147 3.47 1.80 17.38
CA ILE A 147 3.51 0.34 17.20
C ILE A 147 4.96 -0.18 17.28
N GLY A 148 5.97 0.67 17.04
CA GLY A 148 7.38 0.28 16.96
C GLY A 148 7.69 -0.68 15.82
N LYS A 149 6.82 -0.73 14.81
CA LYS A 149 6.96 -1.49 13.57
C LYS A 149 6.22 -0.76 12.46
N ILE A 150 6.66 -0.94 11.24
CA ILE A 150 5.94 -0.40 10.09
C ILE A 150 4.67 -1.23 9.89
N PRO A 151 3.46 -0.63 9.97
CA PRO A 151 2.19 -1.34 9.88
C PRO A 151 1.83 -1.67 8.42
N ALA A 152 2.78 -2.17 7.66
CA ALA A 152 2.67 -2.45 6.24
C ALA A 152 3.01 -3.90 5.92
N VAL A 153 2.23 -4.50 5.04
CA VAL A 153 2.44 -5.86 4.53
C VAL A 153 2.50 -5.82 3.01
N ASN A 154 3.56 -6.40 2.45
CA ASN A 154 3.62 -6.62 1.01
C ASN A 154 2.97 -7.98 0.67
N VAL A 155 1.87 -7.93 -0.05
CA VAL A 155 1.14 -9.09 -0.53
C VAL A 155 1.62 -9.42 -1.94
N TYR A 156 2.20 -10.61 -2.12
CA TYR A 156 2.71 -11.07 -3.40
C TYR A 156 1.68 -11.93 -4.11
N ASN A 157 1.58 -11.78 -5.43
CA ASN A 157 0.97 -12.80 -6.27
C ASN A 157 1.89 -14.02 -6.32
N LEU A 158 3.05 -13.87 -6.96
CA LEU A 158 4.12 -14.83 -6.90
C LEU A 158 5.39 -14.11 -6.45
N ARG A 159 6.08 -14.66 -5.45
CA ARG A 159 7.25 -13.99 -4.89
C ARG A 159 8.46 -14.11 -5.81
N GLY A 160 8.99 -12.98 -6.24
CA GLY A 160 10.24 -12.90 -6.98
C GLY A 160 11.48 -13.20 -6.12
N ALA A 161 12.64 -13.27 -6.77
CA ALA A 161 13.92 -13.51 -6.10
C ALA A 161 14.36 -12.37 -5.18
N LYS A 162 13.97 -11.14 -5.50
CA LYS A 162 14.30 -9.93 -4.73
C LYS A 162 13.06 -9.40 -4.01
N ARG A 163 13.22 -9.00 -2.76
CA ARG A 163 12.18 -8.28 -2.01
C ARG A 163 12.23 -6.79 -2.40
N PRO A 164 11.08 -6.15 -2.50
CA PRO A 164 9.68 -6.60 -2.36
C PRO A 164 9.03 -6.99 -3.68
N ILE A 165 9.78 -7.32 -4.71
CA ILE A 165 9.28 -7.51 -6.07
C ILE A 165 8.56 -8.85 -6.19
N GLY A 166 7.32 -8.79 -6.67
CA GLY A 166 6.51 -9.94 -7.06
C GLY A 166 6.51 -10.16 -8.57
N ILE A 167 5.93 -11.27 -8.99
CA ILE A 167 5.77 -11.64 -10.40
C ILE A 167 4.28 -11.53 -10.74
N SER A 168 3.97 -10.73 -11.75
CA SER A 168 2.61 -10.55 -12.27
C SER A 168 2.17 -11.75 -13.09
N ASP A 169 0.88 -12.10 -13.00
CA ASP A 169 0.26 -13.09 -13.90
C ASP A 169 0.21 -12.61 -15.35
N LEU A 170 0.30 -11.29 -15.55
CA LEU A 170 0.25 -10.66 -16.87
C LEU A 170 1.61 -10.45 -17.52
N ALA A 171 2.72 -10.80 -16.83
CA ALA A 171 4.07 -10.51 -17.31
C ALA A 171 4.32 -11.11 -18.70
N ASP A 172 3.99 -12.39 -18.90
CA ASP A 172 4.19 -13.07 -20.18
C ASP A 172 3.24 -12.56 -21.27
N VAL A 173 2.00 -12.21 -20.87
CA VAL A 173 1.00 -11.66 -21.79
C VAL A 173 1.40 -10.29 -22.31
N ALA A 174 2.03 -9.46 -21.48
CA ALA A 174 2.50 -8.13 -21.89
C ALA A 174 3.52 -8.19 -23.03
N TYR A 175 4.47 -9.13 -22.97
CA TYR A 175 5.44 -9.34 -24.05
C TYR A 175 4.79 -9.82 -25.36
N LEU A 176 3.84 -10.74 -25.26
CA LEU A 176 3.08 -11.20 -26.43
C LEU A 176 2.26 -10.06 -27.05
N GLN A 177 1.62 -9.26 -26.26
CA GLN A 177 0.85 -8.11 -26.71
C GLN A 177 1.73 -7.07 -27.40
N GLN A 178 2.91 -6.81 -26.87
CA GLN A 178 3.88 -5.91 -27.50
C GLN A 178 4.33 -6.43 -28.88
N SER A 179 4.62 -7.74 -29.00
CA SER A 179 4.99 -8.34 -30.29
C SER A 179 3.86 -8.22 -31.30
N ILE A 180 2.64 -8.56 -30.92
CA ILE A 180 1.45 -8.46 -31.80
C ILE A 180 1.24 -7.01 -32.25
N TYR A 181 1.39 -6.04 -31.36
CA TYR A 181 1.25 -4.63 -31.69
C TYR A 181 2.31 -4.17 -32.71
N ASN A 182 3.55 -4.59 -32.53
CA ASN A 182 4.64 -4.26 -33.46
C ASN A 182 4.41 -4.87 -34.84
N ASP A 183 4.06 -6.17 -34.90
CA ASP A 183 3.77 -6.88 -36.15
C ASP A 183 2.59 -6.24 -36.90
N TYR A 184 1.54 -5.85 -36.16
CA TYR A 184 0.39 -5.16 -36.75
C TYR A 184 0.75 -3.79 -37.30
N SER A 185 1.56 -3.02 -36.57
CA SER A 185 2.03 -1.70 -36.97
C SER A 185 2.90 -1.75 -38.24
N GLU A 186 3.82 -2.73 -38.32
CA GLU A 186 4.63 -2.96 -39.52
C GLU A 186 3.76 -3.34 -40.74
N LYS A 187 2.77 -4.20 -40.52
CA LYS A 187 1.84 -4.61 -41.57
C LYS A 187 1.02 -3.44 -42.12
N GLU A 188 0.56 -2.54 -41.28
CA GLU A 188 -0.15 -1.32 -41.71
C GLU A 188 0.74 -0.38 -42.53
N GLN A 189 2.03 -0.29 -42.20
CA GLN A 189 2.99 0.52 -42.97
C GLN A 189 3.28 -0.06 -44.38
N LEU A 190 3.24 -1.40 -44.51
CA LEU A 190 3.46 -2.07 -45.79
C LEU A 190 2.25 -2.00 -46.74
N ILE A 191 1.07 -1.72 -46.20
CA ILE A 191 -0.20 -1.65 -46.98
C ILE A 191 -0.47 -0.22 -47.50
N ARG A 192 0.20 0.77 -46.99
CA ARG A 192 0.15 2.17 -47.46
C ARG A 192 1.13 2.43 -48.59
#